data_fdfbf8f74c4dff967f8328b852b47854
#
_entry.id   fdfbf8f74c4dff967f8328b852b47854
#
_cell.length_a   1.000
_cell.length_b   1.000
_cell.length_c   1.000
_cell.angle_alpha   90.00
_cell.angle_beta   90.00
_cell.angle_gamma   90.00
#
_symmetry.space_group_name_H-M   'P 1'
#
loop_
_entity.id
_entity.type
_entity.pdbx_description
1 polymer ?
#
loop_
_entity_poly.entity_id
_entity_poly.type
_entity_poly.pdbx_seq_one_letter_code
_entity_poly.pdbx_strand_id
1 'polypeptide(L)'
;TSLRPTTITAIPYYAWAHRAVGEMEVWIARDPSVAQTRAPPTIASTSRVSASHVWQADTPSALNDQLVPESSDDHAIPRHTWWDHRSTAEWLQYDFASPTKISSVEVYWFDDTGHGQCRVPQSWRLLSRDGDTWTPVENRDDYGVLKDQFNRIHFTPIETTAIRLEVQLQPTFSGGVLEWRVE
;
A
#
# COMPACT_ATOMS: atom_id res chain seq x y z
N THR A 1 30.28 9.11 -22.56
CA THR A 1 29.10 8.33 -22.05
C THR A 1 28.22 8.00 -23.24
N SER A 2 28.12 6.74 -23.60
CA SER A 2 27.34 6.29 -24.76
C SER A 2 25.88 6.16 -24.32
N LEU A 3 25.02 6.99 -24.87
CA LEU A 3 23.57 6.83 -24.78
C LEU A 3 23.13 5.73 -25.73
N ARG A 4 22.33 4.80 -25.24
CA ARG A 4 21.68 3.80 -26.09
C ARG A 4 20.17 4.05 -26.08
N PRO A 5 19.52 4.02 -27.25
CA PRO A 5 18.07 4.08 -27.31
C PRO A 5 17.47 2.84 -26.64
N THR A 6 16.46 3.04 -25.83
CA THR A 6 15.63 1.96 -25.31
C THR A 6 14.22 2.22 -25.79
N THR A 7 13.70 1.32 -26.61
CA THR A 7 12.31 1.39 -27.04
C THR A 7 11.44 1.00 -25.87
N ILE A 8 10.72 1.96 -25.32
CA ILE A 8 9.69 1.71 -24.30
C ILE A 8 8.36 1.66 -25.03
N THR A 9 7.76 0.49 -25.10
CA THR A 9 6.36 0.39 -25.50
C THR A 9 5.52 0.92 -24.35
N ALA A 10 5.21 2.21 -24.38
CA ALA A 10 4.27 2.80 -23.44
C ALA A 10 2.90 2.20 -23.71
N ILE A 11 2.39 1.39 -22.80
CA ILE A 11 0.97 1.06 -22.78
C ILE A 11 0.27 2.34 -22.35
N PRO A 12 -0.54 2.99 -23.23
CA PRO A 12 -1.15 4.27 -22.88
C PRO A 12 -2.19 4.02 -21.80
N TYR A 13 -1.89 4.43 -20.60
CA TYR A 13 -2.83 4.43 -19.48
C TYR A 13 -4.00 5.40 -19.71
N TYR A 14 -3.90 6.29 -20.69
CA TYR A 14 -4.91 7.27 -21.09
C TYR A 14 -5.28 7.13 -22.57
N ALA A 15 -5.79 5.99 -22.98
CA ALA A 15 -6.36 5.80 -24.32
C ALA A 15 -7.76 6.46 -24.50
N TRP A 16 -8.01 7.58 -23.82
CA TRP A 16 -9.19 8.41 -24.04
C TRP A 16 -8.96 9.53 -25.08
N ALA A 17 -7.71 9.79 -25.39
CA ALA A 17 -7.37 10.74 -26.45
C ALA A 17 -7.10 9.95 -27.73
N HIS A 18 -8.08 9.93 -28.58
CA HIS A 18 -7.96 9.44 -29.95
C HIS A 18 -6.68 9.94 -30.62
N ARG A 19 -5.73 9.07 -30.89
CA ARG A 19 -4.90 8.91 -32.07
C ARG A 19 -3.66 8.14 -31.73
N ALA A 20 -3.28 7.25 -32.66
CA ALA A 20 -2.06 6.51 -32.61
C ALA A 20 -0.90 7.41 -32.21
N VAL A 21 -0.34 7.18 -31.06
CA VAL A 21 0.95 7.74 -30.69
C VAL A 21 1.96 6.95 -31.49
N GLY A 22 2.67 7.61 -32.37
CA GLY A 22 3.81 7.01 -33.04
C GLY A 22 4.85 6.56 -32.03
N GLU A 23 5.72 5.68 -32.42
CA GLU A 23 6.85 5.25 -31.60
C GLU A 23 7.59 6.49 -31.07
N MET A 24 7.68 6.59 -29.75
CA MET A 24 8.42 7.64 -29.07
C MET A 24 9.76 7.06 -28.63
N GLU A 25 10.85 7.57 -29.19
CA GLU A 25 12.18 7.25 -28.68
C GLU A 25 12.43 8.07 -27.40
N VAL A 26 12.52 7.37 -26.28
CA VAL A 26 12.91 7.98 -25.02
C VAL A 26 14.38 7.69 -24.74
N TRP A 27 15.17 8.73 -24.71
CA TRP A 27 16.58 8.66 -24.34
C TRP A 27 16.73 8.81 -22.84
N ILE A 28 17.02 7.71 -22.16
CA ILE A 28 17.31 7.70 -20.72
C ILE A 28 18.83 7.78 -20.56
N ALA A 29 19.31 8.92 -20.09
CA ALA A 29 20.67 9.03 -19.61
C ALA A 29 20.78 8.29 -18.27
N ARG A 30 21.35 7.10 -18.29
CA ARG A 30 21.79 6.45 -17.05
C ARG A 30 23.12 7.07 -16.66
N ASP A 31 23.09 7.92 -15.65
CA ASP A 31 24.30 8.25 -14.91
C ASP A 31 24.60 7.05 -13.99
N PRO A 32 25.69 6.30 -14.25
CA PRO A 32 26.05 5.15 -13.41
C PRO A 32 26.48 5.58 -11.99
N SER A 33 26.69 6.87 -11.75
CA SER A 33 27.01 7.40 -10.41
C SER A 33 25.74 7.63 -9.57
N VAL A 34 24.56 7.73 -10.19
CA VAL A 34 23.28 7.69 -9.52
C VAL A 34 22.88 6.22 -9.37
N ALA A 35 23.60 5.49 -8.55
CA ALA A 35 23.03 4.30 -7.95
C ALA A 35 21.75 4.77 -7.25
N GLN A 36 20.58 4.41 -7.78
CA GLN A 36 19.36 4.49 -6.98
C GLN A 36 19.67 3.65 -5.74
N THR A 37 19.96 4.32 -4.64
CA THR A 37 20.07 3.69 -3.34
C THR A 37 18.65 3.22 -3.02
N ARG A 38 18.38 1.98 -3.44
CA ARG A 38 17.15 1.32 -3.04
C ARG A 38 17.14 1.30 -1.53
N ALA A 39 16.05 1.78 -0.92
CA ALA A 39 15.91 1.73 0.52
C ALA A 39 16.20 0.29 1.02
N PRO A 40 16.85 0.12 2.17
CA PRO A 40 17.10 -1.21 2.72
C PRO A 40 15.79 -2.00 2.81
N PRO A 41 15.82 -3.31 2.55
CA PRO A 41 14.63 -4.14 2.68
C PRO A 41 14.06 -4.06 4.11
N THR A 42 12.76 -3.92 4.22
CA THR A 42 12.02 -3.98 5.49
C THR A 42 11.25 -5.29 5.60
N ILE A 43 10.68 -5.60 6.77
CA ILE A 43 9.78 -6.74 6.94
C ILE A 43 8.64 -6.65 5.92
N ALA A 44 7.99 -5.49 5.82
CA ALA A 44 6.90 -5.26 4.89
C ALA A 44 7.35 -5.46 3.44
N SER A 45 8.44 -4.81 3.00
CA SER A 45 8.88 -4.83 1.59
C SER A 45 9.32 -6.21 1.07
N THR A 46 9.61 -7.14 1.97
CA THR A 46 9.95 -8.54 1.65
C THR A 46 8.78 -9.51 1.81
N SER A 47 7.63 -9.02 2.26
CA SER A 47 6.43 -9.82 2.48
C SER A 47 5.59 -9.96 1.22
N ARG A 48 4.87 -11.08 1.11
CA ARG A 48 3.84 -11.24 0.08
C ARG A 48 2.56 -10.55 0.52
N VAL A 49 2.07 -9.64 -0.32
CA VAL A 49 0.83 -8.89 -0.08
C VAL A 49 -0.36 -9.61 -0.67
N SER A 50 -1.48 -9.57 0.04
CA SER A 50 -2.81 -9.93 -0.46
C SER A 50 -3.89 -9.04 0.16
N ALA A 51 -5.05 -8.97 -0.49
CA ALA A 51 -6.18 -8.14 -0.10
C ALA A 51 -7.51 -8.85 -0.38
N SER A 52 -8.56 -8.47 0.33
CA SER A 52 -9.93 -8.96 0.09
C SER A 52 -10.48 -8.54 -1.27
N HIS A 53 -10.18 -7.32 -1.68
CA HIS A 53 -10.53 -6.73 -2.96
C HIS A 53 -9.45 -5.75 -3.40
N VAL A 54 -9.26 -5.62 -4.71
CA VAL A 54 -8.32 -4.66 -5.32
C VAL A 54 -9.02 -4.02 -6.50
N TRP A 55 -9.10 -2.70 -6.52
CA TRP A 55 -9.58 -2.01 -7.71
C TRP A 55 -8.64 -2.22 -8.90
N GLN A 56 -9.22 -2.39 -10.09
CA GLN A 56 -8.48 -2.76 -11.31
C GLN A 56 -7.33 -1.81 -11.70
N ALA A 57 -7.37 -0.56 -11.23
CA ALA A 57 -6.35 0.44 -11.51
C ALA A 57 -5.29 0.58 -10.39
N ASP A 58 -5.46 -0.14 -9.30
CA ASP A 58 -4.58 -0.11 -8.14
C ASP A 58 -3.71 -1.37 -8.04
N THR A 59 -2.79 -1.38 -7.10
CA THR A 59 -1.92 -2.53 -6.86
C THR A 59 -1.70 -2.77 -5.37
N PRO A 60 -1.80 -4.01 -4.90
CA PRO A 60 -1.45 -4.33 -3.51
C PRO A 60 0.02 -4.03 -3.16
N SER A 61 0.93 -4.04 -4.13
CA SER A 61 2.34 -3.73 -3.90
C SER A 61 2.60 -2.27 -3.50
N ALA A 62 1.62 -1.38 -3.65
CA ALA A 62 1.67 -0.03 -3.12
C ALA A 62 1.80 -0.01 -1.59
N LEU A 63 1.33 -1.06 -0.91
CA LEU A 63 1.34 -1.15 0.55
C LEU A 63 2.74 -1.29 1.15
N ASN A 64 3.73 -1.74 0.36
CA ASN A 64 5.07 -2.06 0.83
C ASN A 64 6.19 -1.64 -0.13
N ASP A 65 5.92 -0.66 -0.97
CA ASP A 65 6.89 -0.12 -1.94
C ASP A 65 7.90 0.85 -1.30
N GLN A 66 7.70 1.18 -0.02
CA GLN A 66 8.53 2.08 0.80
C GLN A 66 8.46 3.55 0.34
N LEU A 67 7.48 3.92 -0.47
CA LEU A 67 7.22 5.31 -0.80
C LEU A 67 6.53 6.00 0.38
N VAL A 68 6.97 7.21 0.70
CA VAL A 68 6.38 7.99 1.79
C VAL A 68 5.40 8.98 1.18
N PRO A 69 4.08 8.86 1.48
CA PRO A 69 3.10 9.79 0.96
C PRO A 69 3.33 11.22 1.46
N GLU A 70 3.06 12.21 0.62
CA GLU A 70 3.07 13.62 1.04
C GLU A 70 1.77 14.02 1.76
N SER A 71 0.66 13.37 1.42
CA SER A 71 -0.65 13.58 2.04
C SER A 71 -1.53 12.34 1.87
N SER A 72 -2.68 12.29 2.54
CA SER A 72 -3.67 11.22 2.34
C SER A 72 -4.31 11.25 0.94
N ASP A 73 -4.29 12.40 0.27
CA ASP A 73 -4.78 12.61 -1.11
C ASP A 73 -3.61 12.54 -2.14
N ASP A 74 -2.55 11.80 -1.83
CA ASP A 74 -1.41 11.69 -2.74
C ASP A 74 -1.75 10.77 -3.92
N HIS A 75 -1.92 11.37 -5.09
CA HIS A 75 -2.17 10.68 -6.36
C HIS A 75 -0.88 10.49 -7.20
N ALA A 76 0.27 10.96 -6.72
CA ALA A 76 1.53 10.86 -7.45
C ALA A 76 2.23 9.51 -7.24
N ILE A 77 1.85 8.77 -6.21
CA ILE A 77 2.40 7.45 -5.89
C ILE A 77 1.35 6.34 -6.08
N PRO A 78 1.78 5.07 -6.21
CA PRO A 78 0.86 3.94 -6.21
C PRO A 78 0.02 3.89 -4.92
N ARG A 79 -1.16 3.32 -5.02
CA ARG A 79 -2.07 3.11 -3.89
C ARG A 79 -2.80 1.78 -4.00
N HIS A 80 -3.42 1.38 -2.90
CA HIS A 80 -4.41 0.32 -2.84
C HIS A 80 -5.74 0.89 -2.39
N THR A 81 -6.84 0.57 -3.09
CA THR A 81 -8.20 0.87 -2.64
C THR A 81 -9.12 -0.35 -2.77
N TRP A 82 -10.14 -0.38 -1.91
CA TRP A 82 -11.24 -1.34 -2.02
C TRP A 82 -12.38 -0.82 -2.90
N TRP A 83 -12.11 0.16 -3.75
CA TRP A 83 -13.10 0.72 -4.66
C TRP A 83 -13.68 -0.40 -5.55
N ASP A 84 -15.03 -0.52 -5.70
CA ASP A 84 -16.06 0.40 -5.23
C ASP A 84 -16.83 -0.11 -4.00
N HIS A 85 -16.23 -1.00 -3.21
CA HIS A 85 -16.83 -1.51 -1.98
C HIS A 85 -17.08 -0.38 -0.98
N ARG A 86 -18.22 -0.45 -0.27
CA ARG A 86 -18.65 0.49 0.78
C ARG A 86 -19.40 -0.27 1.85
N SER A 87 -19.34 0.19 3.11
CA SER A 87 -20.03 -0.45 4.23
C SER A 87 -19.59 -1.90 4.49
N THR A 88 -18.59 -2.40 3.81
CA THR A 88 -18.08 -3.77 3.94
C THR A 88 -16.93 -3.84 4.93
N ALA A 89 -16.73 -5.04 5.48
CA ALA A 89 -15.49 -5.40 6.15
C ALA A 89 -14.50 -5.91 5.11
N GLU A 90 -13.31 -5.31 5.09
CA GLU A 90 -12.25 -5.62 4.14
C GLU A 90 -10.96 -5.96 4.88
N TRP A 91 -9.97 -6.50 4.17
CA TRP A 91 -8.70 -6.81 4.79
C TRP A 91 -7.52 -6.66 3.83
N LEU A 92 -6.34 -6.40 4.43
CA LEU A 92 -5.01 -6.49 3.84
C LEU A 92 -4.18 -7.50 4.63
N GLN A 93 -3.27 -8.20 3.99
CA GLN A 93 -2.45 -9.21 4.64
C GLN A 93 -1.03 -9.22 4.11
N TYR A 94 -0.08 -9.34 5.04
CA TYR A 94 1.28 -9.75 4.75
C TYR A 94 1.50 -11.19 5.20
N ASP A 95 2.01 -12.02 4.28
CA ASP A 95 2.57 -13.33 4.59
C ASP A 95 4.10 -13.20 4.62
N PHE A 96 4.70 -13.56 5.72
CA PHE A 96 6.15 -13.57 5.91
C PHE A 96 6.76 -14.85 5.36
N ALA A 97 8.00 -14.77 4.86
CA ALA A 97 8.71 -15.94 4.33
C ALA A 97 9.02 -17.00 5.41
N SER A 98 9.11 -16.59 6.67
CA SER A 98 9.30 -17.42 7.87
C SER A 98 8.67 -16.74 9.07
N PRO A 99 8.48 -17.46 10.21
CA PRO A 99 8.06 -16.83 11.45
C PRO A 99 8.93 -15.61 11.75
N THR A 100 8.29 -14.46 11.93
CA THR A 100 8.92 -13.16 12.08
C THR A 100 8.43 -12.50 13.35
N LYS A 101 9.36 -11.95 14.13
CA LYS A 101 9.04 -11.19 15.34
C LYS A 101 8.74 -9.76 14.97
N ILE A 102 7.56 -9.28 15.35
CA ILE A 102 7.07 -7.93 15.09
C ILE A 102 6.54 -7.29 16.37
N SER A 103 6.56 -5.97 16.46
CA SER A 103 6.16 -5.21 17.66
C SER A 103 5.40 -3.92 17.38
N SER A 104 5.37 -3.50 16.12
CA SER A 104 4.61 -2.32 15.71
C SER A 104 4.17 -2.39 14.25
N VAL A 105 3.13 -1.64 13.94
CA VAL A 105 2.71 -1.35 12.57
C VAL A 105 2.38 0.12 12.41
N GLU A 106 2.50 0.62 11.18
CA GLU A 106 2.10 1.97 10.80
C GLU A 106 1.30 1.91 9.51
N VAL A 107 0.16 2.59 9.47
CA VAL A 107 -0.71 2.66 8.30
C VAL A 107 -0.88 4.11 7.87
N TYR A 108 -0.66 4.38 6.59
CA TYR A 108 -0.97 5.66 5.97
C TYR A 108 -2.22 5.52 5.11
N TRP A 109 -3.32 6.11 5.57
CA TRP A 109 -4.62 5.99 4.91
C TRP A 109 -4.70 6.83 3.65
N PHE A 110 -5.33 6.29 2.60
CA PHE A 110 -5.73 7.04 1.42
C PHE A 110 -7.11 7.65 1.64
N ASP A 111 -7.22 8.98 1.45
CA ASP A 111 -8.46 9.75 1.60
C ASP A 111 -8.48 10.88 0.59
N ASP A 112 -9.28 10.75 -0.45
CA ASP A 112 -9.41 11.70 -1.55
C ASP A 112 -10.62 12.65 -1.39
N THR A 113 -10.86 13.09 -0.16
CA THR A 113 -11.94 14.03 0.15
C THR A 113 -11.86 15.28 -0.72
N GLY A 114 -12.93 15.56 -1.43
CA GLY A 114 -13.03 16.69 -2.37
C GLY A 114 -12.82 16.27 -3.83
N HIS A 115 -12.16 15.14 -4.10
CA HIS A 115 -11.88 14.67 -5.44
C HIS A 115 -12.58 13.35 -5.76
N GLY A 116 -12.62 12.41 -4.81
CA GLY A 116 -13.15 11.07 -5.02
C GLY A 116 -14.02 10.56 -3.87
N GLN A 117 -14.12 9.25 -3.79
CA GLN A 117 -15.06 8.56 -2.90
C GLN A 117 -14.36 7.62 -1.90
N CYS A 118 -13.06 7.77 -1.69
CA CYS A 118 -12.32 7.07 -0.66
C CYS A 118 -12.16 7.94 0.59
N ARG A 119 -12.31 7.33 1.76
CA ARG A 119 -12.17 7.97 3.07
C ARG A 119 -11.37 7.06 4.00
N VAL A 120 -10.79 7.64 5.04
CA VAL A 120 -10.28 6.84 6.14
C VAL A 120 -11.36 5.87 6.63
N PRO A 121 -11.03 4.66 7.08
CA PRO A 121 -12.02 3.68 7.51
C PRO A 121 -12.80 4.14 8.74
N GLN A 122 -13.96 3.54 8.98
CA GLN A 122 -14.73 3.75 10.21
C GLN A 122 -13.97 3.20 11.42
N SER A 123 -13.33 2.04 11.25
CA SER A 123 -12.51 1.38 12.26
C SER A 123 -11.60 0.35 11.60
N TRP A 124 -10.58 -0.09 12.33
CA TRP A 124 -9.71 -1.17 11.91
C TRP A 124 -9.14 -1.92 13.11
N ARG A 125 -8.55 -3.08 12.86
CA ARG A 125 -7.86 -3.90 13.86
C ARG A 125 -6.78 -4.74 13.23
N LEU A 126 -5.89 -5.29 14.05
CA LEU A 126 -4.84 -6.21 13.64
C LEU A 126 -5.15 -7.64 14.12
N LEU A 127 -4.84 -8.59 13.25
CA LEU A 127 -4.84 -10.01 13.55
C LEU A 127 -3.49 -10.60 13.21
N SER A 128 -2.96 -11.47 14.05
CA SER A 128 -1.80 -12.31 13.77
C SER A 128 -2.23 -13.74 13.50
N ARG A 129 -1.44 -14.47 12.72
CA ARG A 129 -1.71 -15.86 12.42
C ARG A 129 -0.96 -16.78 13.37
N ASP A 130 -1.71 -17.67 14.03
CA ASP A 130 -1.20 -18.80 14.81
C ASP A 130 -1.71 -20.10 14.18
N GLY A 131 -0.82 -20.85 13.50
CA GLY A 131 -1.21 -21.97 12.65
C GLY A 131 -2.19 -21.53 11.56
N ASP A 132 -3.40 -22.07 11.58
CA ASP A 132 -4.49 -21.73 10.65
C ASP A 132 -5.49 -20.71 11.23
N THR A 133 -5.25 -20.23 12.45
CA THR A 133 -6.16 -19.35 13.18
C THR A 133 -5.69 -17.91 13.17
N TRP A 134 -6.64 -16.99 13.01
CA TRP A 134 -6.40 -15.56 13.16
C TRP A 134 -6.81 -15.10 14.56
N THR A 135 -5.87 -14.50 15.28
CA THR A 135 -6.06 -14.02 16.65
C THR A 135 -5.86 -12.51 16.71
N PRO A 136 -6.76 -11.76 17.35
CA PRO A 136 -6.55 -10.33 17.55
C PRO A 136 -5.22 -10.03 18.25
N VAL A 137 -4.48 -9.04 17.73
CA VAL A 137 -3.28 -8.55 18.38
C VAL A 137 -3.67 -7.65 19.55
N GLU A 138 -3.23 -8.01 20.73
CA GLU A 138 -3.41 -7.15 21.92
C GLU A 138 -2.46 -5.96 21.85
N ASN A 139 -3.02 -4.77 21.75
CA ASN A 139 -2.31 -3.51 21.69
C ASN A 139 -2.73 -2.56 22.82
N ARG A 140 -1.95 -1.50 23.03
CA ARG A 140 -2.19 -0.47 24.05
C ARG A 140 -2.61 0.87 23.46
N ASP A 141 -2.38 1.03 22.15
CA ASP A 141 -2.65 2.27 21.43
C ASP A 141 -4.07 2.23 20.84
N ASP A 142 -4.67 3.39 20.63
CA ASP A 142 -5.93 3.48 19.90
C ASP A 142 -5.69 3.26 18.40
N TYR A 143 -6.60 2.55 17.76
CA TYR A 143 -6.60 2.36 16.31
C TYR A 143 -6.96 3.66 15.59
N GLY A 144 -5.94 4.51 15.36
CA GLY A 144 -6.09 5.84 14.75
C GLY A 144 -6.55 5.78 13.29
N VAL A 145 -7.32 6.78 12.90
CA VAL A 145 -7.78 7.02 11.51
C VAL A 145 -7.50 8.46 11.08
N LEU A 146 -6.36 8.99 11.51
CA LEU A 146 -5.94 10.35 11.21
C LEU A 146 -5.38 10.43 9.79
N LYS A 147 -5.68 11.52 9.10
CA LYS A 147 -5.17 11.82 7.76
C LYS A 147 -3.78 12.46 7.82
N ASP A 148 -3.09 12.41 6.70
CA ASP A 148 -1.82 13.08 6.43
C ASP A 148 -0.68 12.67 7.38
N GLN A 149 -0.78 11.45 7.91
CA GLN A 149 0.25 10.88 8.77
C GLN A 149 0.14 9.35 8.89
N PHE A 150 1.20 8.72 9.36
CA PHE A 150 1.17 7.34 9.78
C PHE A 150 0.39 7.18 11.10
N ASN A 151 -0.54 6.26 11.12
CA ASN A 151 -1.27 5.83 12.31
C ASN A 151 -0.55 4.58 12.86
N ARG A 152 0.15 4.75 13.98
CA ARG A 152 1.02 3.74 14.57
C ARG A 152 0.32 2.98 15.69
N ILE A 153 0.55 1.67 15.74
CA ILE A 153 0.13 0.77 16.82
C ILE A 153 1.35 0.01 17.33
N HIS A 154 1.58 0.06 18.63
CA HIS A 154 2.58 -0.75 19.32
C HIS A 154 1.91 -1.88 20.08
N PHE A 155 2.56 -3.00 20.13
CA PHE A 155 2.10 -4.18 20.89
C PHE A 155 3.27 -4.96 21.48
N THR A 156 2.97 -5.80 22.45
CA THR A 156 3.97 -6.75 22.97
C THR A 156 4.49 -7.59 21.80
N PRO A 157 5.83 -7.72 21.63
CA PRO A 157 6.38 -8.46 20.51
C PRO A 157 5.79 -9.85 20.36
N ILE A 158 5.31 -10.17 19.19
CA ILE A 158 4.76 -11.48 18.81
C ILE A 158 5.58 -12.08 17.69
N GLU A 159 5.65 -13.41 17.63
CA GLU A 159 6.23 -14.14 16.50
C GLU A 159 5.08 -14.77 15.69
N THR A 160 5.03 -14.45 14.40
CA THR A 160 3.93 -14.89 13.53
C THR A 160 4.39 -15.11 12.11
N THR A 161 3.67 -15.89 11.32
CA THR A 161 3.92 -16.10 9.89
C THR A 161 3.13 -15.15 9.00
N ALA A 162 2.13 -14.43 9.55
CA ALA A 162 1.36 -13.44 8.81
C ALA A 162 0.68 -12.45 9.75
N ILE A 163 0.46 -11.25 9.25
CA ILE A 163 -0.34 -10.22 9.91
C ILE A 163 -1.44 -9.76 8.97
N ARG A 164 -2.62 -9.52 9.51
CA ARG A 164 -3.78 -9.02 8.78
C ARG A 164 -4.30 -7.74 9.42
N LEU A 165 -4.52 -6.75 8.58
CA LEU A 165 -5.22 -5.53 8.90
C LEU A 165 -6.66 -5.68 8.39
N GLU A 166 -7.64 -5.70 9.29
CA GLU A 166 -9.06 -5.69 8.95
C GLU A 166 -9.61 -4.29 9.14
N VAL A 167 -10.42 -3.83 8.19
CA VAL A 167 -11.06 -2.52 8.22
C VAL A 167 -12.57 -2.67 8.10
N GLN A 168 -13.31 -1.77 8.75
CA GLN A 168 -14.71 -1.50 8.44
C GLN A 168 -14.77 -0.22 7.61
N LEU A 169 -15.22 -0.33 6.38
CA LEU A 169 -15.41 0.84 5.52
C LEU A 169 -16.58 1.71 5.99
N GLN A 170 -16.53 2.98 5.65
CA GLN A 170 -17.61 3.95 5.89
C GLN A 170 -18.90 3.51 5.18
N PRO A 171 -20.10 3.85 5.69
CA PRO A 171 -21.36 3.43 5.10
C PRO A 171 -21.56 3.85 3.64
N THR A 172 -21.02 5.01 3.24
CA THR A 172 -21.22 5.60 1.92
C THR A 172 -19.95 5.81 1.12
N PHE A 173 -18.78 5.46 1.70
CA PHE A 173 -17.49 5.67 1.08
C PHE A 173 -16.67 4.38 1.06
N SER A 174 -15.83 4.27 0.06
CA SER A 174 -14.76 3.29 0.00
C SER A 174 -13.59 3.72 0.88
N GLY A 175 -12.51 2.97 0.85
CA GLY A 175 -11.28 3.29 1.57
C GLY A 175 -10.06 2.80 0.82
N GLY A 176 -8.89 3.19 1.31
CA GLY A 176 -7.62 2.77 0.75
C GLY A 176 -6.44 3.01 1.68
N VAL A 177 -5.29 2.52 1.25
CA VAL A 177 -4.02 2.63 1.96
C VAL A 177 -2.94 3.01 0.96
N LEU A 178 -2.08 3.95 1.34
CA LEU A 178 -0.91 4.36 0.58
C LEU A 178 0.33 3.55 0.97
N GLU A 179 0.53 3.34 2.27
CA GLU A 179 1.68 2.57 2.78
C GLU A 179 1.29 1.85 4.09
N TRP A 180 1.79 0.62 4.28
CA TRP A 180 1.63 -0.16 5.50
C TRP A 180 2.96 -0.78 5.92
N ARG A 181 3.53 -0.29 7.02
CA ARG A 181 4.81 -0.71 7.58
C ARG A 181 4.63 -1.69 8.73
N VAL A 182 5.61 -2.56 8.90
CA VAL A 182 5.69 -3.56 9.98
C VAL A 182 7.11 -3.57 10.54
N GLU A 183 7.23 -3.50 11.88
CA GLU A 183 8.50 -3.50 12.60
C GLU A 183 8.53 -4.52 13.75
#